data_9bef00bd2df567040bfacd9c8a51d1db
#
_entry.id   9bef00bd2df567040bfacd9c8a51d1db
#
_cell.length_a   1.000
_cell.length_b   1.000
_cell.length_c   1.000
_cell.angle_alpha   90.00
_cell.angle_beta   90.00
_cell.angle_gamma   90.00
#
_symmetry.space_group_name_H-M   'P 1'
#
loop_
_entity.id
_entity.type
_entity.pdbx_description
1 polymer ?
#
loop_
_entity_poly.entity_id
_entity_poly.type
_entity_poly.pdbx_seq_one_letter_code
_entity_poly.pdbx_strand_id
1 'polypeptide(L)'
;KGMLQRIGLAQALVQDPRLVILDEPTAGVDPIGSRQIRDLIFNLKSRGITVFLCSHLLEQVEEVCDHVGIIHKGRLIKSGRLEDLISIEEQTEIVLSNADPALLDDIKKLIDSRDGAELVRTGKPRTTLEHLFLRETRDADSSNDE
;
A
#
# COMPACT_ATOMS: atom_id res chain seq x y z
N LYS A 1 6.24 2.43 23.23
CA LYS A 1 7.04 2.39 21.98
C LYS A 1 6.53 3.41 20.95
N GLY A 2 5.27 3.45 20.61
CA GLY A 2 4.71 4.35 19.59
C GLY A 2 4.92 5.84 19.85
N MET A 3 4.88 6.29 21.11
CA MET A 3 5.13 7.70 21.45
C MET A 3 6.58 8.11 21.19
N LEU A 4 7.55 7.28 21.54
CA LEU A 4 8.97 7.50 21.23
C LEU A 4 9.23 7.60 19.73
N GLN A 5 8.57 6.77 18.94
CA GLN A 5 8.68 6.75 17.50
C GLN A 5 8.13 8.05 16.87
N ARG A 6 7.00 8.53 17.37
CA ARG A 6 6.43 9.85 16.95
C ARG A 6 7.34 11.02 17.31
N ILE A 7 7.99 10.99 18.48
CA ILE A 7 8.97 12.00 18.89
C ILE A 7 10.18 11.97 17.95
N GLY A 8 10.71 10.79 17.63
CA GLY A 8 11.82 10.64 16.68
C GLY A 8 11.48 11.17 15.28
N LEU A 9 10.28 10.86 14.78
CA LEU A 9 9.78 11.41 13.51
C LEU A 9 9.66 12.94 13.56
N ALA A 10 9.07 13.49 14.64
CA ALA A 10 8.96 14.93 14.81
C ALA A 10 10.34 15.60 14.84
N GLN A 11 11.30 15.01 15.54
CA GLN A 11 12.68 15.52 15.62
C GLN A 11 13.36 15.55 14.24
N ALA A 12 13.15 14.50 13.41
CA ALA A 12 13.71 14.43 12.07
C ALA A 12 13.16 15.51 11.13
N LEU A 13 11.99 16.07 11.44
CA LEU A 13 11.28 17.05 10.60
C LEU A 13 11.45 18.52 11.06
N VAL A 14 12.02 18.76 12.25
CA VAL A 14 12.12 20.12 12.84
C VAL A 14 12.85 21.12 11.93
N GLN A 15 13.84 20.66 11.16
CA GLN A 15 14.68 21.54 10.33
C GLN A 15 14.22 21.63 8.86
N ASP A 16 12.99 21.22 8.57
CA ASP A 16 12.41 21.20 7.22
C ASP A 16 13.36 20.53 6.18
N PRO A 17 13.70 19.25 6.38
CA PRO A 17 14.71 18.56 5.58
C PRO A 17 14.20 18.30 4.15
N ARG A 18 15.12 18.22 3.19
CA ARG A 18 14.83 17.77 1.82
C ARG A 18 14.84 16.25 1.67
N LEU A 19 15.46 15.55 2.60
CA LEU A 19 15.56 14.07 2.66
C LEU A 19 15.32 13.62 4.09
N VAL A 20 14.45 12.64 4.26
CA VAL A 20 14.18 11.95 5.52
C VAL A 20 14.52 10.47 5.35
N ILE A 21 15.29 9.92 6.28
CA ILE A 21 15.62 8.49 6.32
C ILE A 21 14.90 7.86 7.49
N LEU A 22 14.08 6.84 7.20
CA LEU A 22 13.26 6.13 8.17
C LEU A 22 13.65 4.65 8.18
N ASP A 23 14.08 4.17 9.34
CA ASP A 23 14.40 2.76 9.55
C ASP A 23 13.29 2.13 10.40
N GLU A 24 12.58 1.16 9.82
CA GLU A 24 11.46 0.43 10.42
C GLU A 24 10.43 1.33 11.14
N PRO A 25 9.89 2.40 10.50
CA PRO A 25 9.11 3.43 11.19
C PRO A 25 7.81 2.92 11.80
N THR A 26 7.27 1.80 11.33
CA THR A 26 6.02 1.19 11.81
C THR A 26 6.24 -0.04 12.70
N ALA A 27 7.49 -0.44 12.93
CA ALA A 27 7.77 -1.64 13.71
C ALA A 27 7.28 -1.53 15.17
N GLY A 28 6.40 -2.46 15.57
CA GLY A 28 5.83 -2.51 16.91
C GLY A 28 4.84 -1.38 17.25
N VAL A 29 4.29 -0.77 16.22
CA VAL A 29 3.18 0.19 16.30
C VAL A 29 1.87 -0.53 15.97
N ASP A 30 0.78 -0.12 16.59
CA ASP A 30 -0.55 -0.66 16.30
C ASP A 30 -1.05 -0.25 14.90
N PRO A 31 -2.09 -0.86 14.35
CA PRO A 31 -2.58 -0.56 13.01
C PRO A 31 -2.98 0.92 12.82
N ILE A 32 -3.54 1.55 13.85
CA ILE A 32 -3.93 2.97 13.80
C ILE A 32 -2.69 3.86 13.72
N GLY A 33 -1.69 3.59 14.55
CA GLY A 33 -0.42 4.30 14.55
C GLY A 33 0.37 4.09 13.25
N SER A 34 0.38 2.87 12.71
CA SER A 34 0.99 2.55 11.42
C SER A 34 0.37 3.37 10.30
N ARG A 35 -0.96 3.49 10.26
CA ARG A 35 -1.66 4.34 9.31
C ARG A 35 -1.25 5.80 9.42
N GLN A 36 -1.18 6.33 10.65
CA GLN A 36 -0.77 7.73 10.86
C GLN A 36 0.66 7.99 10.35
N ILE A 37 1.56 7.01 10.47
CA ILE A 37 2.92 7.11 9.93
C ILE A 37 2.89 7.09 8.39
N ARG A 38 2.07 6.24 7.78
CA ARG A 38 1.89 6.24 6.32
C ARG A 38 1.32 7.55 5.80
N ASP A 39 0.29 8.08 6.45
CA ASP A 39 -0.31 9.38 6.11
C ASP A 39 0.72 10.51 6.21
N LEU A 40 1.61 10.46 7.21
CA LEU A 40 2.73 11.38 7.34
C LEU A 40 3.70 11.25 6.15
N ILE A 41 4.06 10.05 5.74
CA ILE A 41 4.93 9.81 4.58
C ILE A 41 4.31 10.40 3.30
N PHE A 42 3.02 10.17 3.06
CA PHE A 42 2.30 10.78 1.93
C PHE A 42 2.31 12.31 1.98
N ASN A 43 2.12 12.89 3.17
CA ASN A 43 2.20 14.34 3.35
C ASN A 43 3.61 14.88 3.04
N LEU A 44 4.67 14.20 3.49
CA LEU A 44 6.04 14.58 3.18
C LEU A 44 6.31 14.53 1.67
N LYS A 45 5.87 13.46 1.01
CA LYS A 45 5.98 13.32 -0.46
C LYS A 45 5.26 14.44 -1.19
N SER A 46 4.03 14.79 -0.80
CA SER A 46 3.25 15.87 -1.42
C SER A 46 3.91 17.25 -1.27
N ARG A 47 4.74 17.42 -0.24
CA ARG A 47 5.56 18.64 -0.02
C ARG A 47 6.89 18.59 -0.78
N GLY A 48 7.15 17.56 -1.58
CA GLY A 48 8.39 17.40 -2.35
C GLY A 48 9.60 16.94 -1.53
N ILE A 49 9.37 16.42 -0.32
CA ILE A 49 10.41 15.85 0.53
C ILE A 49 10.69 14.41 0.08
N THR A 50 11.94 14.08 -0.16
CA THR A 50 12.36 12.71 -0.45
C THR A 50 12.36 11.89 0.83
N VAL A 51 11.67 10.74 0.82
CA VAL A 51 11.67 9.80 1.94
C VAL A 51 12.39 8.52 1.53
N PHE A 52 13.46 8.18 2.25
CA PHE A 52 14.14 6.90 2.13
C PHE A 52 13.69 5.99 3.28
N LEU A 53 13.03 4.88 2.94
CA LEU A 53 12.40 3.98 3.88
C LEU A 53 13.09 2.62 3.87
N CYS A 54 13.46 2.10 5.04
CA CYS A 54 13.83 0.69 5.21
C CYS A 54 12.71 -0.01 5.98
N SER A 55 12.18 -1.12 5.44
CA SER A 55 11.19 -1.95 6.13
C SER A 55 11.22 -3.39 5.63
N HIS A 56 10.82 -4.30 6.51
CA HIS A 56 10.57 -5.70 6.17
C HIS A 56 9.07 -5.99 5.94
N LEU A 57 8.20 -4.99 6.15
CA LEU A 57 6.75 -5.10 5.96
C LEU A 57 6.39 -4.71 4.52
N LEU A 58 6.44 -5.68 3.62
CA LEU A 58 6.31 -5.46 2.18
C LEU A 58 5.01 -4.77 1.78
N GLU A 59 3.87 -5.12 2.40
CA GLU A 59 2.58 -4.48 2.12
C GLU A 59 2.63 -2.96 2.37
N GLN A 60 3.31 -2.53 3.44
CA GLN A 60 3.45 -1.09 3.74
C GLN A 60 4.41 -0.39 2.78
N VAL A 61 5.45 -1.08 2.32
CA VAL A 61 6.36 -0.56 1.29
C VAL A 61 5.60 -0.36 -0.01
N GLU A 62 4.78 -1.33 -0.42
CA GLU A 62 3.93 -1.24 -1.62
C GLU A 62 2.97 -0.06 -1.57
N GLU A 63 2.41 0.27 -0.40
CA GLU A 63 1.48 1.40 -0.27
C GLU A 63 2.16 2.77 -0.41
N VAL A 64 3.38 2.95 0.09
CA VAL A 64 3.97 4.30 0.24
C VAL A 64 5.13 4.60 -0.71
N CYS A 65 5.79 3.58 -1.28
CA CYS A 65 6.99 3.76 -2.09
C CYS A 65 6.68 3.86 -3.58
N ASP A 66 7.40 4.72 -4.30
CA ASP A 66 7.37 4.79 -5.76
C ASP A 66 8.49 3.96 -6.39
N HIS A 67 9.61 3.82 -5.66
CA HIS A 67 10.79 3.06 -6.07
C HIS A 67 11.22 2.17 -4.93
N VAL A 68 11.69 0.98 -5.25
CA VAL A 68 12.19 0.01 -4.28
C VAL A 68 13.55 -0.55 -4.69
N GLY A 69 14.32 -0.94 -3.68
CA GLY A 69 15.55 -1.70 -3.85
C GLY A 69 15.50 -2.94 -2.95
N ILE A 70 15.69 -4.11 -3.52
CA ILE A 70 15.73 -5.38 -2.80
C ILE A 70 17.17 -5.70 -2.46
N ILE A 71 17.47 -5.77 -1.16
CA ILE A 71 18.80 -6.13 -0.65
C ILE A 71 18.76 -7.54 -0.05
N HIS A 72 19.70 -8.38 -0.45
CA HIS A 72 19.88 -9.71 0.11
C HIS A 72 21.37 -9.98 0.36
N LYS A 73 21.71 -10.42 1.56
CA LYS A 73 23.11 -10.69 1.99
C LYS A 73 24.08 -9.54 1.67
N GLY A 74 23.62 -8.29 1.94
CA GLY A 74 24.41 -7.08 1.73
C GLY A 74 24.58 -6.65 0.27
N ARG A 75 23.87 -7.27 -0.67
CA ARG A 75 23.92 -6.94 -2.11
C ARG A 75 22.56 -6.46 -2.59
N LEU A 76 22.57 -5.41 -3.41
CA LEU A 76 21.38 -4.97 -4.12
C LEU A 76 21.06 -5.96 -5.24
N ILE A 77 19.95 -6.67 -5.13
CA ILE A 77 19.54 -7.72 -6.08
C ILE A 77 18.71 -7.13 -7.22
N LYS A 78 17.79 -6.23 -6.90
CA LYS A 78 16.91 -5.60 -7.88
C LYS A 78 16.51 -4.20 -7.40
N SER A 79 16.34 -3.26 -8.31
CA SER A 79 15.82 -1.93 -7.99
C SER A 79 15.09 -1.35 -9.19
N GLY A 80 14.08 -0.52 -8.94
CA GLY A 80 13.29 0.13 -9.97
C GLY A 80 12.02 0.76 -9.42
N ARG A 81 11.16 1.21 -10.32
CA ARG A 81 9.82 1.65 -9.94
C ARG A 81 9.05 0.44 -9.40
N LEU A 82 8.30 0.67 -8.34
CA LEU A 82 7.52 -0.39 -7.71
C LEU A 82 6.56 -1.06 -8.70
N GLU A 83 5.80 -0.25 -9.43
CA GLU A 83 4.85 -0.73 -10.44
C GLU A 83 5.48 -1.67 -11.47
N ASP A 84 6.68 -1.32 -11.97
CA ASP A 84 7.40 -2.14 -12.98
C ASP A 84 7.92 -3.46 -12.39
N LEU A 85 8.18 -3.48 -11.08
CA LEU A 85 8.77 -4.64 -10.42
C LEU A 85 7.74 -5.68 -9.97
N ILE A 86 6.50 -5.26 -9.67
CA ILE A 86 5.42 -6.12 -9.18
C ILE A 86 4.38 -6.46 -10.24
N SER A 87 4.38 -5.77 -11.39
CA SER A 87 3.47 -6.07 -12.48
C SER A 87 3.77 -7.46 -13.08
N ILE A 88 2.71 -8.20 -13.35
CA ILE A 88 2.77 -9.46 -14.11
C ILE A 88 2.46 -9.09 -15.57
N GLU A 89 3.48 -9.01 -16.42
CA GLU A 89 3.38 -8.50 -17.79
C GLU A 89 2.29 -9.18 -18.64
N GLU A 90 2.01 -10.45 -18.35
CA GLU A 90 1.04 -11.25 -19.11
C GLU A 90 -0.40 -11.16 -18.56
N GLN A 91 -0.63 -10.36 -17.50
CA GLN A 91 -1.93 -10.26 -16.85
C GLN A 91 -2.44 -8.83 -16.79
N THR A 92 -3.75 -8.68 -16.99
CA THR A 92 -4.47 -7.43 -16.80
C THR A 92 -5.59 -7.63 -15.79
N GLU A 93 -5.62 -6.81 -14.73
CA GLU A 93 -6.71 -6.82 -13.76
C GLU A 93 -7.73 -5.72 -14.10
N ILE A 94 -9.02 -6.11 -14.13
CA ILE A 94 -10.15 -5.20 -14.31
C ILE A 94 -11.04 -5.30 -13.09
N VAL A 95 -11.24 -4.18 -12.40
CA VAL A 95 -12.13 -4.09 -11.23
C VAL A 95 -13.40 -3.36 -11.64
N LEU A 96 -14.55 -4.02 -11.47
CA LEU A 96 -15.86 -3.46 -11.80
C LEU A 96 -16.66 -3.23 -10.52
N SER A 97 -17.27 -2.05 -10.41
CA SER A 97 -18.24 -1.74 -9.36
C SER A 97 -19.66 -1.95 -9.87
N ASN A 98 -20.52 -2.52 -9.03
CA ASN A 98 -21.94 -2.75 -9.32
C ASN A 98 -22.21 -3.60 -10.59
N ALA A 99 -21.28 -4.49 -10.94
CA ALA A 99 -21.48 -5.43 -12.04
C ALA A 99 -22.58 -6.45 -11.68
N ASP A 100 -23.57 -6.58 -12.56
CA ASP A 100 -24.57 -7.64 -12.44
C ASP A 100 -24.05 -8.97 -13.04
N PRO A 101 -24.71 -10.10 -12.77
CA PRO A 101 -24.28 -11.39 -13.32
C PRO A 101 -24.31 -11.44 -14.84
N ALA A 102 -25.25 -10.73 -15.52
CA ALA A 102 -25.37 -10.74 -16.96
C ALA A 102 -24.16 -10.07 -17.62
N LEU A 103 -23.70 -8.93 -17.07
CA LEU A 103 -22.49 -8.25 -17.54
C LEU A 103 -21.25 -9.14 -17.40
N LEU A 104 -21.13 -9.89 -16.30
CA LEU A 104 -20.00 -10.82 -16.11
C LEU A 104 -20.01 -11.97 -17.13
N ASP A 105 -21.19 -12.50 -17.46
CA ASP A 105 -21.35 -13.54 -18.48
C ASP A 105 -21.01 -13.01 -19.89
N ASP A 106 -21.38 -11.77 -20.20
CA ASP A 106 -21.08 -11.15 -21.48
C ASP A 106 -19.58 -10.87 -21.63
N ILE A 107 -18.93 -10.37 -20.58
CA ILE A 107 -17.46 -10.19 -20.54
C ILE A 107 -16.77 -11.54 -20.75
N LYS A 108 -17.23 -12.59 -20.08
CA LYS A 108 -16.65 -13.92 -20.23
C LYS A 108 -16.78 -14.42 -21.68
N LYS A 109 -17.96 -14.33 -22.30
CA LYS A 109 -18.17 -14.68 -23.71
C LYS A 109 -17.27 -13.88 -24.64
N LEU A 110 -17.09 -12.59 -24.37
CA LEU A 110 -16.22 -11.73 -25.16
C LEU A 110 -14.76 -12.19 -25.09
N ILE A 111 -14.27 -12.56 -23.89
CA ILE A 111 -12.91 -13.07 -23.69
C ILE A 111 -12.75 -14.41 -24.41
N ASP A 112 -13.70 -15.33 -24.23
CA ASP A 112 -13.70 -16.69 -24.85
C ASP A 112 -13.73 -16.62 -26.39
N SER A 113 -14.21 -15.51 -26.97
CA SER A 113 -14.23 -15.27 -28.41
C SER A 113 -12.91 -14.73 -28.98
N ARG A 114 -11.92 -14.44 -28.14
CA ARG A 114 -10.62 -13.87 -28.53
C ARG A 114 -9.53 -14.90 -28.40
N ASP A 115 -8.81 -15.17 -29.50
CA ASP A 115 -7.64 -16.05 -29.45
C ASP A 115 -6.54 -15.45 -28.57
N GLY A 116 -6.02 -16.29 -27.66
CA GLY A 116 -4.91 -15.95 -26.77
C GLY A 116 -5.31 -15.21 -25.49
N ALA A 117 -6.59 -14.90 -25.28
CA ALA A 117 -7.08 -14.36 -24.02
C ALA A 117 -7.74 -15.44 -23.17
N GLU A 118 -7.43 -15.48 -21.87
CA GLU A 118 -8.01 -16.41 -20.91
C GLU A 118 -8.47 -15.67 -19.66
N LEU A 119 -9.66 -15.99 -19.16
CA LEU A 119 -10.15 -15.48 -17.89
C LEU A 119 -9.59 -16.29 -16.72
N VAL A 120 -8.48 -15.84 -16.15
CA VAL A 120 -7.78 -16.55 -15.07
C VAL A 120 -8.59 -16.56 -13.77
N ARG A 121 -9.27 -15.46 -13.44
CA ARG A 121 -10.00 -15.32 -12.18
C ARG A 121 -11.15 -14.32 -12.27
N THR A 122 -12.27 -14.66 -11.64
CA THR A 122 -13.35 -13.74 -11.28
C THR A 122 -13.65 -13.84 -9.81
N GLY A 123 -14.05 -12.74 -9.18
CA GLY A 123 -14.44 -12.75 -7.76
C GLY A 123 -14.56 -11.34 -7.20
N LYS A 124 -14.99 -11.28 -5.95
CA LYS A 124 -15.01 -10.00 -5.23
C LYS A 124 -13.57 -9.65 -4.80
N PRO A 125 -13.12 -8.39 -5.02
CA PRO A 125 -11.86 -7.92 -4.47
C PRO A 125 -11.80 -8.19 -2.96
N ARG A 126 -10.64 -8.60 -2.49
CA ARG A 126 -10.41 -8.82 -1.06
C ARG A 126 -9.81 -7.57 -0.47
N THR A 127 -10.32 -7.15 0.66
CA THR A 127 -9.67 -6.14 1.50
C THR A 127 -8.69 -6.82 2.46
N THR A 128 -7.69 -6.09 2.95
CA THR A 128 -6.80 -6.62 3.99
C THR A 128 -7.49 -6.61 5.35
N LEU A 129 -7.01 -7.46 6.28
CA LEU A 129 -7.49 -7.44 7.67
C LEU A 129 -7.21 -6.10 8.34
N GLU A 130 -6.14 -5.42 7.97
CA GLU A 130 -5.84 -4.07 8.45
C GLU A 130 -6.90 -3.06 8.03
N HIS A 131 -7.28 -3.04 6.75
CA HIS A 131 -8.34 -2.16 6.25
C HIS A 131 -9.70 -2.48 6.90
N LEU A 132 -10.00 -3.77 7.11
CA LEU A 132 -11.20 -4.17 7.82
C LEU A 132 -11.19 -3.67 9.26
N PHE A 133 -10.09 -3.89 9.99
CA PHE A 133 -9.92 -3.44 11.36
C PHE A 133 -10.09 -1.93 11.49
N LEU A 134 -9.43 -1.14 10.63
CA LEU A 134 -9.52 0.31 10.63
C LEU A 134 -10.93 0.82 10.34
N ARG A 135 -11.68 0.15 9.47
CA ARG A 135 -13.07 0.49 9.18
C ARG A 135 -13.97 0.23 10.39
N GLU A 136 -13.91 -0.98 10.97
CA GLU A 136 -14.75 -1.37 12.10
C GLU A 136 -14.46 -0.55 13.37
N THR A 137 -13.20 -0.18 13.62
CA THR A 137 -12.86 0.67 14.77
C THR A 137 -13.35 2.10 14.60
N ARG A 138 -13.30 2.65 13.38
CA ARG A 138 -13.81 3.99 13.09
C ARG A 138 -15.33 4.07 13.26
N ASP A 139 -16.06 3.04 12.80
CA ASP A 139 -17.51 2.97 12.91
C ASP A 139 -17.94 2.80 14.38
N ALA A 140 -17.14 2.10 15.19
CA ALA A 140 -17.39 1.97 16.63
C ALA A 140 -17.17 3.28 17.40
N ASP A 141 -16.16 4.08 17.03
CA ASP A 141 -15.90 5.38 17.66
C ASP A 141 -16.99 6.40 17.31
N SER A 142 -17.49 6.39 16.08
CA SER A 142 -18.58 7.29 15.65
C SER A 142 -19.94 6.96 16.26
N SER A 143 -20.17 5.74 16.74
CA SER A 143 -21.41 5.33 17.40
C SER A 143 -21.41 5.58 18.92
N ASN A 144 -20.30 5.98 19.52
CA ASN A 144 -20.18 6.30 20.94
C ASN A 144 -20.30 7.82 21.25
N ASP A 145 -20.38 8.67 20.24
CA ASP A 145 -20.51 10.13 20.35
C ASP A 145 -21.98 10.62 20.26
N GLU A 146 -22.98 9.72 20.25
CA GLU A 146 -24.39 10.00 20.42
C GLU A 146 -24.87 9.60 21.83
#